data_5236109ddc3a351e06b99db7ed6aa704
#
_entry.id   5236109ddc3a351e06b99db7ed6aa704
#
_cell.length_a   1.000
_cell.length_b   1.000
_cell.length_c   1.000
_cell.angle_alpha   90.00
_cell.angle_beta   90.00
_cell.angle_gamma   90.00
#
_symmetry.space_group_name_H-M   'P 1'
#
loop_
_entity.id
_entity.type
_entity.pdbx_description
1 polymer ?
#
loop_
_entity_poly.entity_id
_entity_poly.type
_entity_poly.pdbx_seq_one_letter_code
_entity_poly.pdbx_strand_id
1 'polypeptide(L)'
;NKTYSTTKLIITGDVYQLEAVGQESESIAFNFDNCYELKSIIRQAENSNIIKYATEVRKIQDRIKNGEKISIKTKLKPALNPDNDDLLILNDSKEFLRLMIEDFKSDEYKNSSSYVKCIAYRNASIDKVNSLIRRNIFGENVDLICVGENITLKSPVIDPDTGFNLYDSSDELEITDIIETAIYNN
;
A
#
# COMPACT_ATOMS: atom_id res chain seq x y z
N ASN A 1 -7.72 -12.77 43.55
CA ASN A 1 -8.72 -12.94 42.47
C ASN A 1 -9.02 -11.57 41.90
N LYS A 2 -8.35 -11.21 40.79
CA LYS A 2 -8.74 -10.08 39.96
C LYS A 2 -9.89 -10.56 39.07
N THR A 3 -11.08 -10.09 39.36
CA THR A 3 -12.22 -10.20 38.45
C THR A 3 -11.93 -9.32 37.25
N TYR A 4 -11.49 -9.91 36.16
CA TYR A 4 -11.44 -9.21 34.89
C TYR A 4 -12.87 -8.92 34.45
N SER A 5 -13.18 -7.65 34.20
CA SER A 5 -14.44 -7.25 33.59
C SER A 5 -14.61 -8.04 32.29
N THR A 6 -15.86 -8.31 31.91
CA THR A 6 -16.22 -9.04 30.68
C THR A 6 -15.84 -8.25 29.43
N THR A 7 -14.54 -8.09 29.18
CA THR A 7 -14.03 -7.45 27.96
C THR A 7 -14.21 -8.42 26.80
N LYS A 8 -14.94 -7.98 25.80
CA LYS A 8 -15.06 -8.72 24.52
C LYS A 8 -13.95 -8.25 23.59
N LEU A 9 -13.23 -9.19 23.01
CA LEU A 9 -12.20 -8.94 22.01
C LEU A 9 -12.71 -9.37 20.64
N ILE A 10 -12.70 -8.48 19.67
CA ILE A 10 -12.98 -8.76 18.27
C ILE A 10 -11.68 -8.53 17.49
N ILE A 11 -11.24 -9.58 16.79
CA ILE A 11 -10.04 -9.53 15.96
C ILE A 11 -10.49 -9.60 14.51
N THR A 12 -9.98 -8.69 13.67
CA THR A 12 -10.26 -8.67 12.23
C THR A 12 -8.96 -8.77 11.47
N GLY A 13 -8.98 -9.44 10.33
CA GLY A 13 -7.81 -9.60 9.47
C GLY A 13 -8.14 -10.28 8.15
N ASP A 14 -7.14 -10.44 7.30
CA ASP A 14 -7.26 -11.11 6.00
C ASP A 14 -6.06 -12.05 5.83
N VAL A 15 -6.33 -13.36 5.71
CA VAL A 15 -5.30 -14.41 5.56
C VAL A 15 -4.55 -14.35 4.22
N TYR A 16 -5.02 -13.55 3.27
CA TYR A 16 -4.37 -13.34 1.98
C TYR A 16 -3.52 -12.07 1.94
N GLN A 17 -3.53 -11.25 3.01
CA GLN A 17 -2.63 -10.11 3.14
C GLN A 17 -1.23 -10.56 3.53
N LEU A 18 -0.26 -9.63 3.41
CA LEU A 18 1.13 -9.90 3.76
C LEU A 18 1.24 -10.27 5.25
N GLU A 19 1.97 -11.34 5.52
CA GLU A 19 2.31 -11.76 6.87
C GLU A 19 3.23 -10.73 7.55
N ALA A 20 3.26 -10.74 8.87
CA ALA A 20 4.19 -9.88 9.61
C ALA A 20 5.64 -10.28 9.29
N VAL A 21 6.51 -9.29 9.17
CA VAL A 21 7.92 -9.49 8.82
C VAL A 21 8.57 -10.44 9.83
N GLY A 22 9.15 -11.54 9.32
CA GLY A 22 9.83 -12.55 10.13
C GLY A 22 8.92 -13.64 10.72
N GLN A 23 7.65 -13.69 10.33
CA GLN A 23 6.76 -14.81 10.63
C GLN A 23 6.64 -15.73 9.41
N GLU A 24 6.77 -17.04 9.65
CA GLU A 24 6.63 -18.08 8.61
C GLU A 24 5.27 -18.80 8.68
N SER A 25 4.37 -18.35 9.54
CA SER A 25 3.07 -18.97 9.78
C SER A 25 1.95 -17.95 9.90
N GLU A 26 0.73 -18.38 9.63
CA GLU A 26 -0.46 -17.57 9.83
C GLU A 26 -0.54 -17.06 11.27
N SER A 27 -1.06 -15.86 11.45
CA SER A 27 -1.24 -15.25 12.77
C SER A 27 -2.15 -16.15 13.64
N ILE A 28 -1.78 -16.32 14.90
CA ILE A 28 -2.60 -17.00 15.93
C ILE A 28 -4.01 -16.40 15.99
N ALA A 29 -4.17 -15.15 15.59
CA ALA A 29 -5.46 -14.46 15.53
C ALA A 29 -6.51 -15.15 14.63
N PHE A 30 -6.09 -16.02 13.69
CA PHE A 30 -7.01 -16.78 12.83
C PHE A 30 -7.36 -18.18 13.37
N ASN A 31 -6.75 -18.61 14.48
CA ASN A 31 -6.94 -19.95 15.05
C ASN A 31 -7.99 -19.99 16.17
N PHE A 32 -9.05 -19.20 16.07
CA PHE A 32 -10.15 -19.23 17.03
C PHE A 32 -11.33 -20.04 16.50
N ASP A 33 -11.96 -20.82 17.38
CA ASP A 33 -13.14 -21.65 17.03
C ASP A 33 -14.34 -20.79 16.57
N ASN A 34 -14.45 -19.54 17.05
CA ASN A 34 -15.50 -18.59 16.69
C ASN A 34 -15.01 -17.63 15.60
N CYS A 35 -14.64 -18.15 14.45
CA CYS A 35 -14.23 -17.37 13.28
C CYS A 35 -15.39 -17.21 12.30
N TYR A 36 -15.59 -15.99 11.79
CA TYR A 36 -16.58 -15.69 10.76
C TYR A 36 -15.89 -15.07 9.55
N GLU A 37 -16.08 -15.67 8.38
CA GLU A 37 -15.47 -15.21 7.13
C GLU A 37 -16.46 -14.37 6.32
N LEU A 38 -16.07 -13.12 6.00
CA LEU A 38 -16.81 -12.25 5.07
C LEU A 38 -16.38 -12.58 3.64
N LYS A 39 -17.26 -13.18 2.85
CA LYS A 39 -16.95 -13.67 1.49
C LYS A 39 -17.29 -12.67 0.38
N SER A 40 -18.17 -11.71 0.65
CA SER A 40 -18.62 -10.73 -0.36
C SER A 40 -17.69 -9.55 -0.45
N ILE A 41 -17.22 -9.25 -1.66
CA ILE A 41 -16.43 -8.05 -1.96
C ILE A 41 -17.40 -6.94 -2.34
N ILE A 42 -17.44 -5.85 -1.53
CA ILE A 42 -18.38 -4.73 -1.72
C ILE A 42 -17.70 -3.51 -2.38
N ARG A 43 -16.38 -3.42 -2.29
CA ARG A 43 -15.61 -2.21 -2.69
C ARG A 43 -15.57 -1.95 -4.19
N GLN A 44 -15.84 -2.95 -5.01
CA GLN A 44 -15.72 -2.86 -6.47
C GLN A 44 -16.87 -3.59 -7.14
N ALA A 45 -17.21 -3.18 -8.37
CA ALA A 45 -18.26 -3.81 -9.15
C ALA A 45 -17.96 -5.30 -9.42
N GLU A 46 -18.97 -6.15 -9.48
CA GLU A 46 -18.82 -7.60 -9.73
C GLU A 46 -18.05 -7.92 -11.03
N ASN A 47 -18.09 -7.01 -12.00
CA ASN A 47 -17.40 -7.17 -13.29
C ASN A 47 -15.96 -6.61 -13.31
N SER A 48 -15.42 -6.13 -12.18
CA SER A 48 -14.09 -5.55 -12.10
C SER A 48 -13.00 -6.56 -12.49
N ASN A 49 -12.11 -6.15 -13.39
CA ASN A 49 -10.93 -6.91 -13.76
C ASN A 49 -9.93 -7.02 -12.61
N ILE A 50 -9.89 -6.03 -11.73
CA ILE A 50 -9.07 -6.05 -10.50
C ILE A 50 -9.51 -7.20 -9.61
N ILE A 51 -10.84 -7.39 -9.39
CA ILE A 51 -11.37 -8.51 -8.60
C ILE A 51 -11.03 -9.86 -9.25
N LYS A 52 -11.20 -9.97 -10.56
CA LYS A 52 -10.88 -11.21 -11.30
C LYS A 52 -9.40 -11.55 -11.14
N TYR A 53 -8.52 -10.57 -11.29
CA TYR A 53 -7.09 -10.75 -11.13
C TYR A 53 -6.71 -11.13 -9.69
N ALA A 54 -7.24 -10.42 -8.70
CA ALA A 54 -7.01 -10.72 -7.29
C ALA A 54 -7.50 -12.14 -6.90
N THR A 55 -8.64 -12.56 -7.46
CA THR A 55 -9.17 -13.91 -7.24
C THR A 55 -8.23 -14.98 -7.79
N GLU A 56 -7.64 -14.78 -8.97
CA GLU A 56 -6.65 -15.71 -9.51
C GLU A 56 -5.37 -15.76 -8.67
N VAL A 57 -4.93 -14.62 -8.13
CA VAL A 57 -3.79 -14.58 -7.19
C VAL A 57 -4.10 -15.42 -5.95
N ARG A 58 -5.28 -15.26 -5.35
CA ARG A 58 -5.70 -16.06 -4.18
C ARG A 58 -5.72 -17.56 -4.47
N LYS A 59 -6.27 -17.98 -5.60
CA LYS A 59 -6.25 -19.40 -6.02
C LYS A 59 -4.82 -19.96 -6.13
N ILE A 60 -3.87 -19.16 -6.60
CA ILE A 60 -2.46 -19.57 -6.67
C ILE A 60 -1.87 -19.68 -5.26
N GLN A 61 -2.17 -18.74 -4.37
CA GLN A 61 -1.73 -18.80 -2.97
C GLN A 61 -2.25 -20.06 -2.28
N ASP A 62 -3.54 -20.41 -2.46
CA ASP A 62 -4.13 -21.63 -1.90
C ASP A 62 -3.44 -22.90 -2.41
N ARG A 63 -3.13 -22.96 -3.71
CA ARG A 63 -2.39 -24.08 -4.30
C ARG A 63 -0.99 -24.22 -3.71
N ILE A 64 -0.29 -23.09 -3.50
CA ILE A 64 1.03 -23.09 -2.85
C ILE A 64 0.91 -23.56 -1.39
N LYS A 65 -0.06 -23.05 -0.63
CA LYS A 65 -0.34 -23.48 0.75
C LYS A 65 -0.62 -24.98 0.83
N ASN A 66 -1.28 -25.55 -0.17
CA ASN A 66 -1.54 -26.99 -0.28
C ASN A 66 -0.34 -27.81 -0.78
N GLY A 67 0.85 -27.21 -0.86
CA GLY A 67 2.10 -27.88 -1.20
C GLY A 67 2.36 -28.01 -2.71
N GLU A 68 1.57 -27.35 -3.57
CA GLU A 68 1.81 -27.38 -5.01
C GLU A 68 3.02 -26.53 -5.38
N LYS A 69 3.95 -27.09 -6.14
CA LYS A 69 5.10 -26.33 -6.67
C LYS A 69 4.68 -25.54 -7.92
N ILE A 70 4.45 -24.26 -7.75
CA ILE A 70 4.09 -23.37 -8.84
C ILE A 70 5.33 -22.61 -9.32
N SER A 71 5.57 -22.63 -10.63
CA SER A 71 6.67 -21.86 -11.23
C SER A 71 6.38 -20.36 -11.13
N ILE A 72 7.36 -19.58 -10.72
CA ILE A 72 7.31 -18.09 -10.76
C ILE A 72 7.00 -17.55 -12.17
N LYS A 73 7.28 -18.36 -13.21
CA LYS A 73 6.94 -18.04 -14.61
C LYS A 73 5.48 -18.32 -14.97
N THR A 74 4.68 -18.87 -14.04
CA THR A 74 3.25 -19.06 -14.28
C THR A 74 2.61 -17.68 -14.45
N LYS A 75 2.17 -17.39 -15.68
CA LYS A 75 1.48 -16.15 -15.98
C LYS A 75 0.06 -16.25 -15.45
N LEU A 76 -0.30 -15.30 -14.61
CA LEU A 76 -1.70 -15.06 -14.28
C LEU A 76 -2.45 -14.74 -15.58
N LYS A 77 -3.51 -15.47 -15.86
CA LYS A 77 -4.36 -15.29 -17.05
C LYS A 77 -5.83 -15.30 -16.64
N PRO A 78 -6.28 -14.32 -15.85
CA PRO A 78 -7.70 -14.21 -15.56
C PRO A 78 -8.46 -13.93 -16.87
N ALA A 79 -9.70 -14.38 -16.94
CA ALA A 79 -10.60 -14.00 -18.04
C ALA A 79 -11.07 -12.56 -17.80
N LEU A 80 -10.27 -11.61 -18.28
CA LEU A 80 -10.58 -10.19 -18.17
C LEU A 80 -11.76 -9.80 -19.06
N ASN A 81 -12.57 -8.86 -18.58
CA ASN A 81 -13.60 -8.24 -19.39
C ASN A 81 -12.96 -7.17 -20.28
N PRO A 82 -13.01 -7.29 -21.62
CA PRO A 82 -12.42 -6.32 -22.52
C PRO A 82 -13.13 -4.96 -22.52
N ASP A 83 -14.38 -4.92 -22.05
CA ASP A 83 -15.18 -3.69 -21.98
C ASP A 83 -14.94 -2.91 -20.67
N ASN A 84 -14.05 -3.38 -19.81
CA ASN A 84 -13.72 -2.74 -18.53
C ASN A 84 -12.22 -2.46 -18.47
N ASP A 85 -11.87 -1.18 -18.36
CA ASP A 85 -10.51 -0.63 -18.36
C ASP A 85 -9.95 -0.36 -16.97
N ASP A 86 -10.58 -0.89 -15.90
CA ASP A 86 -10.15 -0.73 -14.51
C ASP A 86 -8.80 -1.41 -14.18
N LEU A 87 -8.25 -2.22 -15.09
CA LEU A 87 -6.97 -2.90 -14.93
C LEU A 87 -6.14 -2.87 -16.22
N LEU A 88 -5.00 -2.21 -16.16
CA LEU A 88 -4.01 -2.21 -17.24
C LEU A 88 -2.76 -3.00 -16.82
N ILE A 89 -2.41 -4.03 -17.59
CA ILE A 89 -1.22 -4.85 -17.37
C ILE A 89 -0.18 -4.50 -18.42
N LEU A 90 0.92 -3.89 -17.98
CA LEU A 90 2.02 -3.49 -18.84
C LEU A 90 3.22 -4.43 -18.69
N ASN A 91 3.83 -4.80 -19.80
CA ASN A 91 5.09 -5.56 -19.83
C ASN A 91 6.29 -4.67 -20.13
N ASP A 92 6.06 -3.43 -20.55
CA ASP A 92 7.11 -2.44 -20.83
C ASP A 92 7.24 -1.49 -19.62
N SER A 93 8.42 -1.53 -19.01
CA SER A 93 8.72 -0.67 -17.86
C SER A 93 8.82 0.82 -18.22
N LYS A 94 9.18 1.15 -19.47
CA LYS A 94 9.25 2.56 -19.91
C LYS A 94 7.86 3.14 -20.07
N GLU A 95 6.95 2.37 -20.63
CA GLU A 95 5.55 2.78 -20.77
C GLU A 95 4.88 2.91 -19.39
N PHE A 96 5.14 1.96 -18.48
CA PHE A 96 4.68 2.05 -17.10
C PHE A 96 5.16 3.34 -16.41
N LEU A 97 6.46 3.66 -16.52
CA LEU A 97 7.02 4.86 -15.91
C LEU A 97 6.45 6.14 -16.54
N ARG A 98 6.22 6.15 -17.85
CA ARG A 98 5.61 7.29 -18.55
C ARG A 98 4.22 7.59 -18.00
N LEU A 99 3.34 6.61 -18.00
CA LEU A 99 1.96 6.75 -17.49
C LEU A 99 1.96 7.16 -16.01
N MET A 100 2.78 6.52 -15.21
CA MET A 100 2.90 6.85 -13.79
C MET A 100 3.30 8.32 -13.57
N ILE A 101 4.29 8.83 -14.33
CA ILE A 101 4.71 10.24 -14.24
C ILE A 101 3.57 11.18 -14.67
N GLU A 102 2.82 10.82 -15.72
CA GLU A 102 1.66 11.59 -16.17
C GLU A 102 0.61 11.68 -15.08
N ASP A 103 0.27 10.55 -14.45
CA ASP A 103 -0.71 10.50 -13.35
C ASP A 103 -0.27 11.37 -12.16
N PHE A 104 1.01 11.29 -11.73
CA PHE A 104 1.53 12.11 -10.64
C PHE A 104 1.67 13.61 -10.98
N LYS A 105 1.59 13.99 -12.25
CA LYS A 105 1.54 15.37 -12.70
C LYS A 105 0.13 15.89 -12.97
N SER A 106 -0.86 15.02 -12.89
CA SER A 106 -2.26 15.35 -13.21
C SER A 106 -2.84 16.34 -12.21
N ASP A 107 -3.90 17.03 -12.62
CA ASP A 107 -4.62 17.92 -11.72
C ASP A 107 -5.41 17.17 -10.68
N GLU A 108 -5.80 15.94 -10.97
CA GLU A 108 -6.44 15.03 -10.02
C GLU A 108 -5.50 14.73 -8.83
N TYR A 109 -4.23 14.43 -9.11
CA TYR A 109 -3.25 14.20 -8.04
C TYR A 109 -2.93 15.46 -7.24
N LYS A 110 -2.85 16.64 -7.89
CA LYS A 110 -2.68 17.93 -7.19
C LYS A 110 -3.84 18.24 -6.24
N ASN A 111 -5.06 17.87 -6.64
CA ASN A 111 -6.25 18.06 -5.82
C ASN A 111 -6.41 17.01 -4.71
N SER A 112 -5.82 15.81 -4.88
CA SER A 112 -5.90 14.72 -3.92
C SER A 112 -4.70 13.78 -4.03
N SER A 113 -3.83 13.77 -3.02
CA SER A 113 -2.67 12.85 -2.95
C SER A 113 -3.06 11.38 -2.94
N SER A 114 -4.30 11.06 -2.60
CA SER A 114 -4.82 9.68 -2.62
C SER A 114 -5.26 9.22 -4.01
N TYR A 115 -5.29 10.09 -5.02
CA TYR A 115 -5.67 9.74 -6.39
C TYR A 115 -4.71 8.72 -7.01
N VAL A 116 -3.40 8.86 -6.80
CA VAL A 116 -2.37 7.95 -7.31
C VAL A 116 -1.49 7.43 -6.18
N LYS A 117 -1.29 6.13 -6.13
CA LYS A 117 -0.35 5.46 -5.22
C LYS A 117 0.52 4.48 -5.99
N CYS A 118 1.83 4.51 -5.75
CA CYS A 118 2.76 3.52 -6.28
C CYS A 118 3.11 2.50 -5.20
N ILE A 119 2.93 1.22 -5.50
CA ILE A 119 3.25 0.12 -4.59
C ILE A 119 4.34 -0.74 -5.23
N ALA A 120 5.37 -1.09 -4.47
CA ALA A 120 6.40 -2.02 -4.90
C ALA A 120 6.83 -2.95 -3.76
N TYR A 121 7.33 -4.11 -4.13
CA TYR A 121 7.78 -5.13 -3.17
C TYR A 121 9.00 -4.69 -2.35
N ARG A 122 9.92 -3.88 -2.93
CA ARG A 122 11.16 -3.46 -2.27
C ARG A 122 11.17 -1.96 -2.01
N ASN A 123 11.59 -1.55 -0.80
CA ASN A 123 11.78 -0.14 -0.46
C ASN A 123 12.71 0.58 -1.45
N ALA A 124 13.82 -0.06 -1.85
CA ALA A 124 14.74 0.51 -2.85
C ALA A 124 14.09 0.79 -4.22
N SER A 125 13.02 0.09 -4.57
CA SER A 125 12.24 0.38 -5.78
C SER A 125 11.35 1.60 -5.57
N ILE A 126 10.73 1.73 -4.40
CA ILE A 126 9.95 2.92 -4.02
C ILE A 126 10.84 4.16 -3.99
N ASP A 127 12.04 4.06 -3.38
CA ASP A 127 12.99 5.19 -3.31
C ASP A 127 13.39 5.69 -4.71
N LYS A 128 13.62 4.76 -5.65
CA LYS A 128 13.89 5.12 -7.05
C LYS A 128 12.71 5.80 -7.74
N VAL A 129 11.51 5.28 -7.52
CA VAL A 129 10.28 5.85 -8.08
C VAL A 129 10.04 7.24 -7.50
N ASN A 130 10.13 7.40 -6.17
CA ASN A 130 9.99 8.69 -5.51
C ASN A 130 11.00 9.71 -6.04
N SER A 131 12.28 9.33 -6.19
CA SER A 131 13.32 10.19 -6.74
C SER A 131 13.02 10.60 -8.19
N LEU A 132 12.46 9.70 -8.99
CA LEU A 132 12.06 9.97 -10.36
C LEU A 132 10.88 10.95 -10.43
N ILE A 133 9.84 10.69 -9.65
CA ILE A 133 8.64 11.55 -9.58
C ILE A 133 9.02 12.94 -9.09
N ARG A 134 9.79 13.04 -7.98
CA ARG A 134 10.24 14.32 -7.43
C ARG A 134 10.99 15.16 -8.46
N ARG A 135 11.94 14.58 -9.20
CA ARG A 135 12.65 15.27 -10.28
C ARG A 135 11.73 15.75 -11.40
N ASN A 136 10.69 14.98 -11.70
CA ASN A 136 9.73 15.34 -12.74
C ASN A 136 8.75 16.43 -12.31
N ILE A 137 8.48 16.59 -11.01
CA ILE A 137 7.56 17.60 -10.46
C ILE A 137 8.33 18.87 -10.07
N PHE A 138 9.44 18.74 -9.34
CA PHE A 138 10.18 19.83 -8.72
C PHE A 138 11.47 20.23 -9.48
N GLY A 139 11.87 19.46 -10.51
CA GLY A 139 13.06 19.73 -11.32
C GLY A 139 14.25 18.81 -10.99
N GLU A 140 15.30 18.89 -11.84
CA GLU A 140 16.46 17.98 -11.74
C GLU A 140 17.28 18.18 -10.45
N ASN A 141 17.40 19.41 -9.97
CA ASN A 141 18.13 19.75 -8.74
C ASN A 141 17.14 19.93 -7.58
N VAL A 142 16.39 18.87 -7.29
CA VAL A 142 15.38 18.89 -6.24
C VAL A 142 16.03 18.90 -4.85
N ASP A 143 15.61 19.82 -3.99
CA ASP A 143 16.03 19.88 -2.59
C ASP A 143 15.59 18.64 -1.80
N LEU A 144 16.18 18.45 -0.63
CA LEU A 144 15.82 17.32 0.25
C LEU A 144 14.32 17.33 0.59
N ILE A 145 13.77 18.52 0.77
CA ILE A 145 12.37 18.80 1.09
C ILE A 145 11.89 19.93 0.21
N CYS A 146 10.68 19.81 -0.36
CA CYS A 146 10.07 20.83 -1.20
C CYS A 146 8.70 21.25 -0.67
N VAL A 147 8.38 22.53 -0.76
CA VAL A 147 7.02 23.02 -0.50
C VAL A 147 6.07 22.44 -1.56
N GLY A 148 4.88 22.02 -1.14
CA GLY A 148 3.90 21.30 -1.99
C GLY A 148 4.18 19.81 -2.12
N GLU A 149 5.18 19.26 -1.42
CA GLU A 149 5.47 17.83 -1.42
C GLU A 149 4.56 17.10 -0.42
N ASN A 150 3.96 15.99 -0.88
CA ASN A 150 3.21 15.09 0.00
C ASN A 150 4.15 14.08 0.63
N ILE A 151 4.07 13.95 1.94
CA ILE A 151 4.86 13.01 2.74
C ILE A 151 3.95 12.05 3.50
N THR A 152 4.43 10.84 3.75
CA THR A 152 3.77 9.87 4.62
C THR A 152 4.62 9.62 5.84
N LEU A 153 4.05 9.75 7.02
CA LEU A 153 4.76 9.54 8.27
C LEU A 153 5.04 8.05 8.50
N LYS A 154 6.30 7.70 8.78
CA LYS A 154 6.71 6.33 9.13
C LYS A 154 6.48 6.00 10.62
N SER A 155 6.41 7.02 11.46
CA SER A 155 6.17 6.90 12.89
C SER A 155 5.31 8.07 13.37
N PRO A 156 4.57 7.91 14.49
CA PRO A 156 3.77 8.99 15.03
C PRO A 156 4.63 10.18 15.45
N VAL A 157 4.10 11.37 15.29
CA VAL A 157 4.67 12.62 15.82
C VAL A 157 4.00 12.90 17.14
N ILE A 158 4.80 12.94 18.19
CA ILE A 158 4.32 13.11 19.56
C ILE A 158 4.60 14.55 20.01
N ASP A 159 3.62 15.20 20.61
CA ASP A 159 3.77 16.49 21.27
C ASP A 159 4.69 16.31 22.49
N PRO A 160 5.83 17.00 22.57
CA PRO A 160 6.79 16.83 23.65
C PRO A 160 6.26 17.34 24.99
N ASP A 161 5.30 18.26 25.00
CA ASP A 161 4.76 18.87 26.22
C ASP A 161 3.63 18.04 26.82
N THR A 162 2.79 17.46 25.99
CA THR A 162 1.59 16.72 26.42
C THR A 162 1.73 15.21 26.35
N GLY A 163 2.67 14.70 25.53
CA GLY A 163 2.85 13.26 25.27
C GLY A 163 1.77 12.64 24.37
N PHE A 164 0.85 13.43 23.82
CA PHE A 164 -0.16 12.95 22.88
C PHE A 164 0.35 12.94 21.45
N ASN A 165 -0.19 12.03 20.62
CA ASN A 165 0.07 12.03 19.20
C ASN A 165 -0.53 13.28 18.55
N LEU A 166 0.31 14.06 17.86
CA LEU A 166 -0.13 15.11 16.94
C LEU A 166 -0.56 14.51 15.60
N TYR A 167 0.19 13.53 15.14
CA TYR A 167 -0.08 12.78 13.91
C TYR A 167 0.24 11.32 14.13
N ASP A 168 -0.53 10.43 13.51
CA ASP A 168 -0.30 9.00 13.58
C ASP A 168 0.67 8.51 12.48
N SER A 169 1.21 7.31 12.68
CA SER A 169 1.95 6.63 11.61
C SER A 169 1.02 6.39 10.42
N SER A 170 1.54 6.60 9.22
CA SER A 170 0.81 6.54 7.95
C SER A 170 -0.07 7.75 7.64
N ASP A 171 -0.12 8.78 8.49
CA ASP A 171 -0.75 10.04 8.11
C ASP A 171 -0.02 10.65 6.90
N GLU A 172 -0.82 11.21 6.00
CA GLU A 172 -0.35 11.90 4.80
C GLU A 172 -0.47 13.41 5.03
N LEU A 173 0.64 14.11 4.86
CA LEU A 173 0.74 15.54 5.10
C LEU A 173 1.32 16.22 3.86
N GLU A 174 0.93 17.47 3.63
CA GLU A 174 1.55 18.35 2.63
C GLU A 174 2.51 19.32 3.31
N ILE A 175 3.69 19.52 2.73
CA ILE A 175 4.65 20.53 3.20
C ILE A 175 4.20 21.89 2.67
N THR A 176 3.68 22.73 3.55
CA THR A 176 3.18 24.06 3.19
C THR A 176 4.23 25.14 3.29
N ASP A 177 5.23 24.97 4.17
CA ASP A 177 6.32 25.94 4.37
C ASP A 177 7.56 25.24 4.94
N ILE A 178 8.73 25.85 4.73
CA ILE A 178 10.03 25.43 5.27
C ILE A 178 10.62 26.61 6.03
N ILE A 179 10.52 26.55 7.36
CA ILE A 179 10.99 27.62 8.25
C ILE A 179 12.50 27.51 8.46
N GLU A 180 13.00 26.29 8.71
CA GLU A 180 14.41 26.04 8.98
C GLU A 180 14.78 24.61 8.57
N THR A 181 16.00 24.41 8.08
CA THR A 181 16.58 23.09 7.83
C THR A 181 17.85 22.90 8.63
N ALA A 182 17.94 21.78 9.38
CA ALA A 182 19.14 21.39 10.11
C ALA A 182 19.57 19.99 9.68
N ILE A 183 20.89 19.82 9.41
CA ILE A 183 21.46 18.49 9.10
C ILE A 183 22.14 18.00 10.36
N TYR A 184 21.61 16.94 10.94
CA TYR A 184 22.23 16.23 12.04
C TYR A 184 23.06 15.07 11.45
N ASN A 185 24.37 15.17 11.58
CA ASN A 185 25.29 14.05 11.26
C ASN A 185 25.29 13.10 12.47
N ASN A 186 24.75 11.92 12.32
CA ASN A 186 24.88 10.81 13.28
C ASN A 186 26.14 10.01 13.00
#